data_dcded284663fa90fa232835c2e7adf56
#
_entry.id   dcded284663fa90fa232835c2e7adf56
#
_cell.length_a   1.000
_cell.length_b   1.000
_cell.length_c   1.000
_cell.angle_alpha   90.00
_cell.angle_beta   90.00
_cell.angle_gamma   90.00
#
_symmetry.space_group_name_H-M   'P 1'
#
loop_
_entity.id
_entity.type
_entity.pdbx_description
1 polymer ?
#
loop_
_entity_poly.entity_id
_entity_poly.type
_entity_poly.pdbx_seq_one_letter_code
_entity_poly.pdbx_strand_id
1 'polypeptide(L)'
;RYISHELQVLTSNENRIQFVGGIYYYEEEITQPYDVRLPNEPALQFPLSLVTFTPVTPNPGGTVYRQLGNVQSEQFAIYGQVDIAASDKLNITAGLRYSKDDKLGYEEQRLVSYNPSLAPGMSFDVSLNLNGPVTRGGLEKDWSAVSGKLGFDYELSSDSMVYGSVSKGYKSGGMNLGGLEGYDPTQPSGVSP
;
A
#
# COMPACT_ATOMS: atom_id res chain seq x y z
N ARG A 1 -2.94 -6.76 10.02
CA ARG A 1 -1.90 -7.55 10.74
C ARG A 1 -0.56 -7.24 10.13
N TYR A 2 0.50 -7.15 10.94
CA TYR A 2 1.87 -7.03 10.44
C TYR A 2 2.85 -7.75 11.36
N ILE A 3 4.01 -8.09 10.81
CA ILE A 3 5.17 -8.64 11.52
C ILE A 3 6.44 -8.05 10.91
N SER A 4 7.45 -7.79 11.74
CA SER A 4 8.77 -7.37 11.27
C SER A 4 9.88 -8.06 12.04
N HIS A 5 10.96 -8.36 11.35
CA HIS A 5 12.18 -8.91 11.92
C HIS A 5 13.38 -8.17 11.39
N GLU A 6 14.31 -7.85 12.27
CA GLU A 6 15.57 -7.23 11.90
C GLU A 6 16.72 -7.88 12.66
N LEU A 7 17.79 -8.19 11.94
CA LEU A 7 19.04 -8.63 12.51
C LEU A 7 20.14 -7.63 12.12
N GLN A 8 20.79 -7.07 13.11
CA GLN A 8 21.86 -6.08 12.93
C GLN A 8 23.19 -6.58 13.49
N VAL A 9 24.25 -6.19 12.82
CA VAL A 9 25.63 -6.32 13.28
C VAL A 9 26.28 -4.95 13.25
N LEU A 10 26.95 -4.59 14.33
CA LEU A 10 27.62 -3.30 14.46
C LEU A 10 28.99 -3.47 15.13
N THR A 11 29.91 -2.59 14.80
CA THR A 11 31.21 -2.52 15.47
C THR A 11 31.13 -1.66 16.73
N SER A 12 32.09 -1.82 17.66
CA SER A 12 32.17 -0.95 18.84
C SER A 12 32.56 0.49 18.46
N ASN A 13 32.11 1.46 19.27
CA ASN A 13 32.28 2.89 19.00
C ASN A 13 33.75 3.42 19.20
N GLU A 14 34.68 2.57 19.53
CA GLU A 14 36.10 2.99 19.80
C GLU A 14 37.01 2.97 18.58
N ASN A 15 36.49 2.50 17.42
CA ASN A 15 37.26 2.38 16.20
C ASN A 15 37.08 3.59 15.29
N ARG A 16 38.16 3.95 14.56
CA ARG A 16 38.12 4.98 13.50
C ARG A 16 37.17 4.60 12.35
N ILE A 17 36.87 3.34 12.19
CA ILE A 17 35.90 2.82 11.22
C ILE A 17 34.83 2.14 12.03
N GLN A 18 33.62 2.66 11.89
CA GLN A 18 32.43 2.08 12.49
C GLN A 18 31.55 1.55 11.36
N PHE A 19 30.98 0.38 11.59
CA PHE A 19 30.11 -0.29 10.64
C PHE A 19 28.80 -0.70 11.31
N VAL A 20 27.70 -0.51 10.61
CA VAL A 20 26.43 -1.14 10.90
C VAL A 20 25.89 -1.79 9.64
N GLY A 21 25.41 -3.01 9.74
CA GLY A 21 24.75 -3.70 8.63
C GLY A 21 23.72 -4.66 9.14
N GLY A 22 22.76 -5.00 8.30
CA GLY A 22 21.68 -5.87 8.71
C GLY A 22 20.83 -6.37 7.57
N ILE A 23 19.95 -7.28 7.96
CA ILE A 23 18.86 -7.77 7.13
C ILE A 23 17.54 -7.41 7.80
N TYR A 24 16.55 -7.08 6.98
CA TYR A 24 15.22 -6.68 7.39
C TYR A 24 14.19 -7.47 6.61
N TYR A 25 13.18 -7.97 7.32
CA TYR A 25 11.97 -8.57 6.76
C TYR A 25 10.74 -7.92 7.35
N TYR A 26 9.75 -7.67 6.51
CA TYR A 26 8.45 -7.13 6.90
C TYR A 26 7.36 -7.80 6.10
N GLU A 27 6.26 -8.14 6.77
CA GLU A 27 5.03 -8.66 6.18
C GLU A 27 3.85 -7.89 6.75
N GLU A 28 2.92 -7.50 5.90
CA GLU A 28 1.68 -6.82 6.28
C GLU A 28 0.50 -7.32 5.47
N GLU A 29 -0.62 -7.48 6.15
CA GLU A 29 -1.93 -7.69 5.52
C GLU A 29 -2.89 -6.61 5.98
N ILE A 30 -3.42 -5.85 5.02
CA ILE A 30 -4.41 -4.79 5.23
C ILE A 30 -5.72 -5.22 4.57
N THR A 31 -6.79 -5.28 5.36
CA THR A 31 -8.15 -5.45 4.86
C THR A 31 -8.92 -4.16 5.11
N GLN A 32 -9.45 -3.57 4.04
CA GLN A 32 -10.15 -2.30 4.09
C GLN A 32 -11.59 -2.45 3.56
N PRO A 33 -12.59 -2.62 4.44
CA PRO A 33 -13.98 -2.54 4.06
C PRO A 33 -14.42 -1.07 3.95
N TYR A 34 -15.21 -0.78 2.92
CA TYR A 34 -15.81 0.52 2.70
C TYR A 34 -17.27 0.38 2.28
N ASP A 35 -18.19 1.01 3.00
CA ASP A 35 -19.62 1.00 2.70
C ASP A 35 -20.15 2.43 2.57
N VAL A 36 -20.91 2.68 1.50
CA VAL A 36 -21.78 3.86 1.39
C VAL A 36 -23.21 3.44 1.70
N ARG A 37 -23.87 4.12 2.62
CA ARG A 37 -25.20 3.75 3.11
C ARG A 37 -26.18 4.92 3.06
N LEU A 38 -27.41 4.62 2.65
CA LEU A 38 -28.57 5.52 2.68
C LEU A 38 -29.67 4.87 3.54
N PRO A 39 -29.55 4.85 4.86
CA PRO A 39 -30.42 4.06 5.75
C PRO A 39 -31.89 4.52 5.76
N ASN A 40 -32.16 5.75 5.37
CA ASN A 40 -33.50 6.33 5.36
C ASN A 40 -34.18 6.25 3.98
N GLU A 41 -33.58 5.52 3.02
CA GLU A 41 -34.14 5.37 1.69
C GLU A 41 -34.98 4.09 1.61
N PRO A 42 -36.33 4.18 1.60
CA PRO A 42 -37.22 3.00 1.61
C PRO A 42 -37.02 2.08 0.41
N ALA A 43 -36.61 2.64 -0.73
CA ALA A 43 -36.42 1.90 -1.97
C ALA A 43 -35.29 0.85 -1.86
N LEU A 44 -34.38 1.00 -0.93
CA LEU A 44 -33.24 0.08 -0.72
C LEU A 44 -33.58 -1.09 0.23
N GLN A 45 -34.71 -1.06 0.89
CA GLN A 45 -35.11 -2.11 1.84
C GLN A 45 -35.48 -3.43 1.17
N PHE A 46 -35.94 -3.35 -0.08
CA PHE A 46 -36.41 -4.52 -0.87
C PHE A 46 -35.74 -4.49 -2.26
N PRO A 47 -34.48 -4.83 -2.36
CA PRO A 47 -33.80 -4.83 -3.66
C PRO A 47 -34.36 -5.90 -4.59
N LEU A 48 -34.42 -5.59 -5.88
CA LEU A 48 -34.80 -6.52 -6.93
C LEU A 48 -33.58 -6.92 -7.79
N SER A 49 -33.52 -8.17 -8.19
CA SER A 49 -32.60 -8.57 -9.26
C SER A 49 -33.03 -7.97 -10.59
N LEU A 50 -32.09 -7.33 -11.31
CA LEU A 50 -32.37 -6.82 -12.67
C LEU A 50 -32.71 -7.92 -13.68
N VAL A 51 -32.24 -9.14 -13.46
CA VAL A 51 -32.42 -10.24 -14.39
C VAL A 51 -33.75 -10.93 -14.18
N THR A 52 -34.15 -11.13 -12.94
CA THR A 52 -35.34 -11.89 -12.59
C THR A 52 -36.55 -11.03 -12.16
N PHE A 53 -36.29 -9.74 -11.89
CA PHE A 53 -37.27 -8.82 -11.32
C PHE A 53 -37.92 -9.32 -10.02
N THR A 54 -37.21 -10.17 -9.30
CA THR A 54 -37.70 -10.74 -8.04
C THR A 54 -36.97 -10.10 -6.87
N PRO A 55 -37.60 -9.97 -5.70
CA PRO A 55 -36.90 -9.56 -4.48
C PRO A 55 -35.74 -10.51 -4.20
N VAL A 56 -34.55 -9.95 -3.95
CA VAL A 56 -33.36 -10.76 -3.66
C VAL A 56 -33.17 -10.83 -2.15
N THR A 57 -32.47 -9.90 -1.62
CA THR A 57 -32.18 -9.86 -0.19
C THR A 57 -32.59 -8.49 0.36
N PRO A 58 -33.35 -8.45 1.47
CA PRO A 58 -33.62 -7.18 2.13
C PRO A 58 -32.30 -6.42 2.45
N ASN A 59 -32.31 -5.11 2.22
CA ASN A 59 -31.17 -4.23 2.49
C ASN A 59 -31.53 -3.17 3.55
N PRO A 60 -31.82 -3.59 4.81
CA PRO A 60 -32.31 -2.67 5.84
C PRO A 60 -31.27 -1.63 6.26
N GLY A 61 -29.98 -1.89 5.99
CA GLY A 61 -28.90 -0.92 6.22
C GLY A 61 -28.78 0.13 5.13
N GLY A 62 -29.56 0.03 4.03
CA GLY A 62 -29.53 0.97 2.93
C GLY A 62 -28.15 1.09 2.27
N THR A 63 -27.39 0.00 2.17
CA THR A 63 -26.07 0.00 1.52
C THR A 63 -26.25 0.17 0.01
N VAL A 64 -25.69 1.22 -0.56
CA VAL A 64 -25.71 1.51 -1.99
C VAL A 64 -24.42 1.12 -2.70
N TYR A 65 -23.32 1.09 -1.98
CA TYR A 65 -22.02 0.65 -2.48
C TYR A 65 -21.25 -0.05 -1.37
N ARG A 66 -20.62 -1.14 -1.72
CA ARG A 66 -19.68 -1.85 -0.84
C ARG A 66 -18.43 -2.18 -1.60
N GLN A 67 -17.32 -1.97 -0.94
CA GLN A 67 -16.01 -2.37 -1.40
C GLN A 67 -15.27 -3.11 -0.28
N LEU A 68 -14.59 -4.17 -0.64
CA LEU A 68 -13.67 -4.89 0.22
C LEU A 68 -12.33 -4.99 -0.50
N GLY A 69 -11.33 -4.30 0.00
CA GLY A 69 -9.95 -4.40 -0.48
C GLY A 69 -9.09 -5.19 0.49
N ASN A 70 -8.21 -6.02 -0.03
CA ASN A 70 -7.17 -6.71 0.73
C ASN A 70 -5.83 -6.53 0.01
N VAL A 71 -4.81 -6.09 0.75
CA VAL A 71 -3.44 -6.00 0.25
C VAL A 71 -2.52 -6.76 1.19
N GLN A 72 -1.80 -7.70 0.63
CA GLN A 72 -0.67 -8.35 1.28
C GLN A 72 0.61 -7.75 0.75
N SER A 73 1.54 -7.42 1.64
CA SER A 73 2.83 -6.82 1.30
C SER A 73 3.93 -7.56 2.03
N GLU A 74 4.95 -7.97 1.30
CA GLU A 74 6.19 -8.51 1.85
C GLU A 74 7.35 -7.62 1.45
N GLN A 75 8.26 -7.35 2.37
CA GLN A 75 9.47 -6.60 2.10
C GLN A 75 10.69 -7.33 2.66
N PHE A 76 11.71 -7.44 1.84
CA PHE A 76 13.04 -7.86 2.24
C PHE A 76 14.05 -6.76 1.94
N ALA A 77 15.00 -6.55 2.86
CA ALA A 77 16.12 -5.67 2.58
C ALA A 77 17.42 -6.15 3.22
N ILE A 78 18.53 -5.80 2.59
CA ILE A 78 19.87 -5.89 3.14
C ILE A 78 20.50 -4.51 3.05
N TYR A 79 21.20 -4.12 4.11
CA TYR A 79 21.82 -2.80 4.16
C TYR A 79 23.13 -2.82 4.93
N GLY A 80 23.93 -1.78 4.65
CA GLY A 80 25.13 -1.50 5.39
C GLY A 80 25.50 -0.03 5.31
N GLN A 81 26.08 0.47 6.39
CA GLN A 81 26.65 1.81 6.48
C GLN A 81 28.02 1.72 7.15
N VAL A 82 28.94 2.52 6.66
CA VAL A 82 30.24 2.72 7.28
C VAL A 82 30.41 4.21 7.57
N ASP A 83 30.90 4.50 8.77
CA ASP A 83 31.32 5.82 9.21
C ASP A 83 32.81 5.76 9.47
N ILE A 84 33.57 6.66 8.82
CA ILE A 84 35.04 6.68 8.81
C ILE A 84 35.52 8.02 9.37
N ALA A 85 36.18 8.01 10.52
CA ALA A 85 36.96 9.14 10.98
C ALA A 85 38.27 9.24 10.14
N ALA A 86 38.13 9.89 8.95
CA ALA A 86 39.22 10.01 7.98
C ALA A 86 40.40 10.86 8.54
N SER A 87 40.08 11.80 9.41
CA SER A 87 41.08 12.55 10.23
C SER A 87 40.41 12.95 11.55
N ASP A 88 41.15 13.66 12.42
CA ASP A 88 40.59 14.18 13.67
C ASP A 88 39.50 15.25 13.46
N LYS A 89 39.35 15.74 12.23
CA LYS A 89 38.37 16.77 11.85
C LYS A 89 37.40 16.34 10.76
N LEU A 90 37.63 15.22 10.10
CA LEU A 90 36.84 14.78 8.95
C LEU A 90 36.22 13.40 9.18
N ASN A 91 34.93 13.34 9.17
CA ASN A 91 34.17 12.09 9.13
C ASN A 91 33.49 11.94 7.77
N ILE A 92 33.45 10.71 7.29
CA ILE A 92 32.80 10.33 6.03
C ILE A 92 31.81 9.20 6.34
N THR A 93 30.58 9.38 5.92
CA THR A 93 29.52 8.37 6.00
C THR A 93 29.21 7.85 4.61
N ALA A 94 29.17 6.53 4.44
CA ALA A 94 28.68 5.89 3.23
C ALA A 94 27.74 4.74 3.58
N GLY A 95 26.55 4.70 2.95
CA GLY A 95 25.55 3.68 3.19
C GLY A 95 24.88 3.22 1.92
N LEU A 96 24.54 1.94 1.87
CA LEU A 96 23.78 1.30 0.79
C LEU A 96 22.70 0.40 1.38
N ARG A 97 21.56 0.32 0.68
CA ARG A 97 20.47 -0.59 0.97
C ARG A 97 19.89 -1.13 -0.34
N TYR A 98 19.76 -2.43 -0.43
CA TYR A 98 18.92 -3.09 -1.42
C TYR A 98 17.60 -3.46 -0.77
N SER A 99 16.49 -3.12 -1.42
CA SER A 99 15.14 -3.48 -0.99
C SER A 99 14.40 -4.18 -2.11
N LYS A 100 13.61 -5.20 -1.74
CA LYS A 100 12.64 -5.86 -2.60
C LYS A 100 11.29 -5.86 -1.90
N ASP A 101 10.25 -5.44 -2.61
CA ASP A 101 8.87 -5.40 -2.15
C ASP A 101 8.01 -6.21 -3.09
N ASP A 102 7.26 -7.17 -2.56
CA ASP A 102 6.28 -7.97 -3.28
C ASP A 102 4.89 -7.63 -2.73
N LYS A 103 3.92 -7.36 -3.60
CA LYS A 103 2.54 -7.03 -3.19
C LYS A 103 1.54 -7.84 -3.98
N LEU A 104 0.53 -8.33 -3.24
CA LEU A 104 -0.64 -9.02 -3.77
C LEU A 104 -1.91 -8.29 -3.36
N GLY A 105 -2.73 -7.91 -4.35
CA GLY A 105 -3.99 -7.22 -4.15
C GLY A 105 -5.20 -8.08 -4.51
N TYR A 106 -6.27 -7.93 -3.73
CA TYR A 106 -7.59 -8.45 -4.01
C TYR A 106 -8.63 -7.36 -3.75
N GLU A 107 -9.64 -7.29 -4.60
CA GLU A 107 -10.72 -6.33 -4.47
C GLU A 107 -12.06 -6.94 -4.85
N GLU A 108 -13.09 -6.63 -4.08
CA GLU A 108 -14.49 -6.91 -4.39
C GLU A 108 -15.29 -5.61 -4.31
N GLN A 109 -16.09 -5.33 -5.34
CA GLN A 109 -16.99 -4.18 -5.38
C GLN A 109 -18.41 -4.60 -5.71
N ARG A 110 -19.37 -4.02 -5.01
CA ARG A 110 -20.80 -4.21 -5.25
C ARG A 110 -21.50 -2.88 -5.22
N LEU A 111 -22.32 -2.62 -6.24
CA LEU A 111 -23.20 -1.46 -6.34
C LEU A 111 -24.65 -1.92 -6.24
N VAL A 112 -25.42 -1.31 -5.35
CA VAL A 112 -26.88 -1.45 -5.29
C VAL A 112 -27.48 -0.14 -5.81
N SER A 113 -28.19 -0.24 -6.92
CA SER A 113 -28.88 0.90 -7.52
C SER A 113 -30.39 0.77 -7.33
N TYR A 114 -31.08 1.88 -7.23
CA TYR A 114 -32.53 1.92 -7.31
C TYR A 114 -32.98 2.88 -8.42
N ASN A 115 -34.11 2.57 -9.01
CA ASN A 115 -34.71 3.45 -10.00
C ASN A 115 -36.11 3.86 -9.52
N PRO A 116 -36.28 5.10 -9.06
CA PRO A 116 -37.59 5.58 -8.56
C PRO A 116 -38.67 5.63 -9.61
N SER A 117 -38.32 5.54 -10.91
CA SER A 117 -39.28 5.55 -12.01
C SER A 117 -40.04 4.23 -12.20
N LEU A 118 -39.61 3.14 -11.58
CA LEU A 118 -40.19 1.82 -11.80
C LEU A 118 -41.36 1.52 -10.85
N ALA A 119 -41.23 1.82 -9.60
CA ALA A 119 -42.28 1.90 -8.58
C ALA A 119 -41.68 2.44 -7.27
N PRO A 120 -42.47 3.11 -6.40
CA PRO A 120 -41.98 3.49 -5.07
C PRO A 120 -41.51 2.26 -4.28
N GLY A 121 -40.30 2.29 -3.74
CA GLY A 121 -39.75 1.21 -2.93
C GLY A 121 -39.02 0.11 -3.69
N MET A 122 -38.82 0.23 -5.01
CA MET A 122 -38.03 -0.71 -5.78
C MET A 122 -36.55 -0.30 -5.87
N SER A 123 -35.65 -1.17 -5.46
CA SER A 123 -34.23 -1.05 -5.69
C SER A 123 -33.73 -2.21 -6.55
N PHE A 124 -32.71 -1.93 -7.34
CA PHE A 124 -32.06 -2.92 -8.19
C PHE A 124 -30.66 -3.21 -7.66
N ASP A 125 -30.34 -4.48 -7.49
CA ASP A 125 -28.98 -4.91 -7.31
C ASP A 125 -28.30 -4.86 -8.67
N VAL A 126 -27.58 -3.78 -8.93
CA VAL A 126 -26.69 -3.66 -10.08
C VAL A 126 -25.32 -4.01 -9.56
N SER A 127 -24.94 -5.27 -9.65
CA SER A 127 -23.52 -5.54 -9.69
C SER A 127 -22.97 -4.92 -10.98
N LEU A 128 -21.73 -4.39 -10.92
CA LEU A 128 -21.01 -3.92 -12.12
C LEU A 128 -20.87 -5.04 -13.18
N ASN A 129 -21.23 -6.22 -12.80
CA ASN A 129 -21.38 -7.42 -13.59
C ASN A 129 -22.74 -8.03 -13.20
N LEU A 130 -23.63 -8.28 -14.14
CA LEU A 130 -24.96 -8.84 -13.95
C LEU A 130 -24.99 -10.18 -13.17
N ASN A 131 -23.86 -10.79 -12.94
CA ASN A 131 -23.70 -12.08 -12.25
C ASN A 131 -23.21 -11.98 -10.79
N GLY A 132 -23.10 -10.79 -10.22
CA GLY A 132 -22.63 -10.61 -8.83
C GLY A 132 -21.62 -9.46 -8.65
N PRO A 133 -20.97 -9.40 -7.50
CA PRO A 133 -19.94 -8.37 -7.26
C PRO A 133 -18.79 -8.48 -8.24
N VAL A 134 -18.23 -7.34 -8.62
CA VAL A 134 -16.97 -7.33 -9.39
C VAL A 134 -15.84 -7.68 -8.45
N THR A 135 -15.15 -8.75 -8.79
CA THR A 135 -13.95 -9.19 -8.07
C THR A 135 -12.74 -9.00 -8.94
N ARG A 136 -11.68 -8.49 -8.37
CA ARG A 136 -10.35 -8.43 -8.95
C ARG A 136 -9.39 -9.14 -8.00
N GLY A 137 -8.84 -10.23 -8.44
CA GLY A 137 -7.84 -10.98 -7.69
C GLY A 137 -6.55 -11.09 -8.50
N GLY A 138 -5.47 -11.47 -7.83
CA GLY A 138 -4.19 -11.72 -8.48
C GLY A 138 -3.51 -10.45 -9.01
N LEU A 139 -3.80 -9.29 -8.44
CA LEU A 139 -3.03 -8.07 -8.69
C LEU A 139 -1.69 -8.23 -7.98
N GLU A 140 -0.72 -8.78 -8.69
CA GLU A 140 0.61 -9.06 -8.16
C GLU A 140 1.63 -8.15 -8.82
N LYS A 141 2.46 -7.52 -8.00
CA LYS A 141 3.55 -6.67 -8.48
C LYS A 141 4.70 -6.66 -7.50
N ASP A 142 5.91 -6.74 -8.06
CA ASP A 142 7.14 -6.58 -7.31
C ASP A 142 7.90 -5.32 -7.73
N TRP A 143 8.66 -4.79 -6.79
CA TRP A 143 9.57 -3.67 -6.98
C TRP A 143 10.87 -3.96 -6.27
N SER A 144 11.97 -3.51 -6.84
CA SER A 144 13.26 -3.55 -6.17
C SER A 144 14.10 -2.33 -6.50
N ALA A 145 14.91 -1.90 -5.55
CA ALA A 145 15.83 -0.79 -5.77
C ALA A 145 17.04 -0.85 -4.86
N VAL A 146 18.10 -0.20 -5.34
CA VAL A 146 19.23 0.18 -4.52
C VAL A 146 19.07 1.64 -4.14
N SER A 147 19.11 1.93 -2.85
CA SER A 147 19.17 3.27 -2.26
C SER A 147 20.52 3.45 -1.55
N GLY A 148 20.92 4.69 -1.33
CA GLY A 148 22.20 4.94 -0.69
C GLY A 148 22.40 6.38 -0.26
N LYS A 149 23.43 6.58 0.55
CA LYS A 149 23.82 7.87 1.11
C LYS A 149 25.34 7.98 1.09
N LEU A 150 25.83 9.15 0.73
CA LEU A 150 27.21 9.57 0.94
C LEU A 150 27.19 10.93 1.64
N GLY A 151 27.96 11.09 2.70
CA GLY A 151 28.02 12.33 3.46
C GLY A 151 29.41 12.55 4.04
N PHE A 152 29.64 13.77 4.46
CA PHE A 152 30.81 14.17 5.24
C PHE A 152 30.43 15.24 6.26
N ASP A 153 31.19 15.29 7.32
CA ASP A 153 31.27 16.42 8.25
C ASP A 153 32.70 16.78 8.52
N TYR A 154 32.99 18.09 8.55
CA TYR A 154 34.32 18.63 8.75
C TYR A 154 34.32 19.74 9.82
N GLU A 155 35.10 19.55 10.87
CA GLU A 155 35.31 20.52 11.94
C GLU A 155 36.26 21.63 11.49
N LEU A 156 35.72 22.84 11.33
CA LEU A 156 36.53 24.03 11.02
C LEU A 156 37.26 24.54 12.26
N SER A 157 36.60 24.55 13.39
CA SER A 157 37.11 24.94 14.71
C SER A 157 36.35 24.18 15.80
N SER A 158 36.73 24.39 17.07
CA SER A 158 35.96 23.82 18.22
C SER A 158 34.48 24.18 18.25
N ASP A 159 34.06 25.27 17.60
CA ASP A 159 32.70 25.81 17.67
C ASP A 159 32.01 25.88 16.29
N SER A 160 32.66 25.35 15.25
CA SER A 160 32.14 25.46 13.88
C SER A 160 32.41 24.19 13.07
N MET A 161 31.38 23.73 12.40
CA MET A 161 31.40 22.54 11.54
C MET A 161 30.69 22.83 10.21
N VAL A 162 31.17 22.22 9.15
CA VAL A 162 30.53 22.16 7.83
C VAL A 162 30.17 20.71 7.51
N TYR A 163 29.01 20.48 6.97
CA TYR A 163 28.57 19.14 6.53
C TYR A 163 27.87 19.19 5.18
N GLY A 164 27.87 18.06 4.50
CA GLY A 164 27.14 17.88 3.25
C GLY A 164 26.80 16.42 3.02
N SER A 165 25.71 16.17 2.30
CA SER A 165 25.34 14.81 1.92
C SER A 165 24.55 14.77 0.62
N VAL A 166 24.67 13.65 -0.08
CA VAL A 166 23.82 13.26 -1.20
C VAL A 166 23.21 11.90 -0.90
N SER A 167 21.91 11.74 -1.18
CA SER A 167 21.23 10.46 -0.98
C SER A 167 20.25 10.18 -2.10
N LYS A 168 20.08 8.89 -2.40
CA LYS A 168 19.02 8.35 -3.25
C LYS A 168 18.12 7.50 -2.37
N GLY A 169 16.86 7.91 -2.24
CA GLY A 169 15.80 7.15 -1.57
C GLY A 169 15.08 6.21 -2.50
N TYR A 170 14.29 5.32 -1.91
CA TYR A 170 13.39 4.41 -2.59
C TYR A 170 12.03 4.38 -1.88
N LYS A 171 10.97 4.30 -2.66
CA LYS A 171 9.61 4.03 -2.21
C LYS A 171 8.99 3.02 -3.18
N SER A 172 8.48 1.91 -2.67
CA SER A 172 7.76 0.93 -3.48
C SER A 172 6.48 1.51 -4.06
N GLY A 173 6.01 0.97 -5.17
CA GLY A 173 4.70 1.23 -5.69
C GLY A 173 3.59 0.72 -4.74
N GLY A 174 2.35 1.10 -5.05
CA GLY A 174 1.16 0.72 -4.27
C GLY A 174 0.11 0.02 -5.12
N MET A 175 -0.85 -0.62 -4.45
CA MET A 175 -2.08 -1.09 -5.05
C MET A 175 -3.15 -0.02 -4.86
N ASN A 176 -3.75 0.45 -5.96
CA ASN A 176 -4.89 1.37 -5.91
C ASN A 176 -6.18 0.54 -5.90
N LEU A 177 -6.68 0.23 -4.71
CA LEU A 177 -7.96 -0.46 -4.53
C LEU A 177 -9.08 0.58 -4.48
N GLY A 178 -10.17 0.35 -5.21
CA GLY A 178 -11.38 1.19 -5.13
C GLY A 178 -11.56 2.21 -6.24
N GLY A 179 -10.76 2.19 -7.25
CA GLY A 179 -11.03 2.99 -8.45
C GLY A 179 -12.17 2.38 -9.28
N LEU A 180 -13.33 3.03 -9.35
CA LEU A 180 -14.30 2.78 -10.43
C LEU A 180 -13.75 3.28 -11.78
N GLU A 181 -12.67 4.05 -11.73
CA GLU A 181 -12.04 4.67 -12.88
C GLU A 181 -11.14 3.67 -13.60
N GLY A 182 -11.48 3.42 -14.87
CA GLY A 182 -10.55 2.88 -15.82
C GLY A 182 -10.22 1.39 -15.67
N TYR A 183 -11.23 0.50 -15.69
CA TYR A 183 -10.96 -0.87 -16.03
C TYR A 183 -10.37 -0.94 -17.45
N ASP A 184 -9.06 -0.96 -17.54
CA ASP A 184 -8.35 -1.40 -18.74
C ASP A 184 -8.02 -2.88 -18.57
N PRO A 185 -8.68 -3.79 -19.33
CA PRO A 185 -8.42 -5.21 -19.23
C PRO A 185 -7.00 -5.61 -19.67
N THR A 186 -6.26 -4.70 -20.30
CA THR A 186 -4.89 -4.92 -20.77
C THR A 186 -3.84 -4.45 -19.77
N GLN A 187 -4.24 -3.65 -18.77
CA GLN A 187 -3.39 -3.20 -17.68
C GLN A 187 -3.95 -3.77 -16.38
N PRO A 188 -3.13 -4.27 -15.46
CA PRO A 188 -3.59 -4.55 -14.11
C PRO A 188 -3.97 -3.21 -13.46
N SER A 189 -5.23 -2.77 -13.72
CA SER A 189 -5.75 -1.53 -13.16
C SER A 189 -5.71 -1.62 -11.64
N GLY A 190 -5.09 -0.64 -11.00
CA GLY A 190 -4.93 -0.62 -9.57
C GLY A 190 -3.50 -0.79 -9.08
N VAL A 191 -2.53 -1.02 -9.97
CA VAL A 191 -1.12 -1.03 -9.61
C VAL A 191 -0.49 0.29 -10.04
N SER A 192 0.07 1.05 -9.11
CA SER A 192 0.87 2.22 -9.45
C SER A 192 2.37 1.89 -9.43
N PRO A 193 3.15 2.51 -10.32
CA PRO A 193 4.61 2.31 -10.42
C PRO A 193 5.34 2.83 -9.18
#